data_3571216501695e835088393e38a46b85
#
_entry.id   3571216501695e835088393e38a46b85
#
_cell.length_a   1.000
_cell.length_b   1.000
_cell.length_c   1.000
_cell.angle_alpha   90.00
_cell.angle_beta   90.00
_cell.angle_gamma   90.00
#
_symmetry.space_group_name_H-M   'P 1'
#
loop_
_entity.id
_entity.type
_entity.pdbx_description
1 polymer ?
#
loop_
_entity_poly.entity_id
_entity_poly.type
_entity_poly.pdbx_seq_one_letter_code
_entity_poly.pdbx_strand_id
1 'polypeptide(L)'
;RLVNIVAGKCSGPGYMVNIKGKLYPKIEWWTTISASLGLFPQVVFAKRLDREDEIAYEAKVAVYRNDQIIASGEAMCSNKELRWQNADEYAIKSMSITRASGKAYRIPLSFLAVMAGLEATPAEEMVRDNPASQEHAQEDPATDKQINKLGDLLSDDRLTYEEQTKLMGALQQGLTKSRASEIMSYFFGESIREDGQWVRVSDGVLTSRKK
;
A
#
# COMPACT_ATOMS: atom_id res chain seq x y z
N ARG A 1 -24.98 0.64 8.74
CA ARG A 1 -24.84 1.98 8.10
C ARG A 1 -23.42 2.50 8.17
N LEU A 2 -22.76 2.41 9.34
CA LEU A 2 -21.36 2.83 9.52
C LEU A 2 -20.39 2.03 8.61
N VAL A 3 -20.54 0.72 8.56
CA VAL A 3 -19.72 -0.19 7.73
C VAL A 3 -19.78 0.17 6.25
N ASN A 4 -20.96 0.52 5.74
CA ASN A 4 -21.12 0.94 4.33
C ASN A 4 -20.45 2.30 4.04
N ILE A 5 -20.45 3.21 5.02
CA ILE A 5 -19.74 4.50 4.92
C ILE A 5 -18.24 4.26 4.91
N VAL A 6 -17.76 3.39 5.78
CA VAL A 6 -16.35 2.98 5.88
C VAL A 6 -15.87 2.30 4.60
N ALA A 7 -16.61 1.31 4.13
CA ALA A 7 -16.26 0.59 2.90
C ALA A 7 -16.28 1.49 1.67
N GLY A 8 -17.21 2.46 1.60
CA GLY A 8 -17.34 3.35 0.45
C GLY A 8 -16.39 4.56 0.43
N LYS A 9 -16.02 5.10 1.59
CA LYS A 9 -15.20 6.33 1.68
C LYS A 9 -13.73 6.10 2.01
N CYS A 10 -13.41 4.97 2.63
CA CYS A 10 -12.04 4.62 3.03
C CYS A 10 -11.48 3.47 2.18
N SER A 11 -11.92 3.36 0.93
CA SER A 11 -11.48 2.34 -0.02
C SER A 11 -10.50 2.95 -1.02
N GLY A 12 -9.23 2.90 -0.76
CA GLY A 12 -8.25 3.43 -1.70
C GLY A 12 -6.83 3.19 -1.22
N PRO A 13 -5.81 3.42 -2.07
CA PRO A 13 -4.40 3.15 -1.73
C PRO A 13 -3.90 4.01 -0.56
N GLY A 14 -4.59 5.11 -0.23
CA GLY A 14 -4.30 5.91 0.95
C GLY A 14 -4.70 5.23 2.27
N TYR A 15 -5.68 4.33 2.25
CA TYR A 15 -6.23 3.69 3.45
C TYR A 15 -5.87 2.22 3.59
N MET A 16 -5.53 1.56 2.50
CA MET A 16 -5.31 0.12 2.45
C MET A 16 -4.08 -0.24 1.64
N VAL A 17 -3.55 -1.42 1.89
CA VAL A 17 -2.49 -2.02 1.08
C VAL A 17 -2.84 -3.48 0.80
N ASN A 18 -2.58 -3.91 -0.43
CA ASN A 18 -2.70 -5.32 -0.79
C ASN A 18 -1.36 -6.03 -0.50
N ILE A 19 -1.41 -7.06 0.33
CA ILE A 19 -0.26 -7.91 0.64
C ILE A 19 -0.67 -9.35 0.36
N LYS A 20 -0.07 -9.97 -0.65
CA LYS A 20 -0.33 -11.38 -1.05
C LYS A 20 -1.83 -11.65 -1.29
N GLY A 21 -2.52 -10.74 -1.97
CA GLY A 21 -3.95 -10.87 -2.32
C GLY A 21 -4.93 -10.49 -1.21
N LYS A 22 -4.46 -10.10 -0.04
CA LYS A 22 -5.29 -9.68 1.10
C LYS A 22 -5.16 -8.18 1.35
N LEU A 23 -6.27 -7.53 1.71
CA LEU A 23 -6.31 -6.09 1.98
C LEU A 23 -6.10 -5.82 3.47
N TYR A 24 -5.05 -5.08 3.78
CA TYR A 24 -4.69 -4.66 5.13
C TYR A 24 -4.96 -3.18 5.32
N PRO A 25 -5.70 -2.78 6.38
CA PRO A 25 -5.94 -1.37 6.68
C PRO A 25 -4.67 -0.72 7.21
N LYS A 26 -4.35 0.47 6.67
CA LYS A 26 -3.27 1.33 7.15
C LYS A 26 -3.71 2.15 8.37
N ILE A 27 -2.77 2.81 9.03
CA ILE A 27 -3.06 3.66 10.19
C ILE A 27 -4.10 4.75 9.88
N GLU A 28 -4.13 5.27 8.64
CA GLU A 28 -5.08 6.29 8.21
C GLU A 28 -6.52 5.77 8.25
N TRP A 29 -6.74 4.50 7.89
CA TRP A 29 -8.05 3.86 8.00
C TRP A 29 -8.50 3.78 9.46
N TRP A 30 -7.64 3.25 10.32
CA TRP A 30 -7.92 3.12 11.75
C TRP A 30 -8.22 4.45 12.41
N THR A 31 -7.41 5.49 12.11
CA THR A 31 -7.57 6.83 12.66
C THR A 31 -8.89 7.48 12.22
N THR A 32 -9.24 7.35 10.92
CA THR A 32 -10.48 7.93 10.38
C THR A 32 -11.71 7.30 11.00
N ILE A 33 -11.72 5.97 11.14
CA ILE A 33 -12.84 5.27 11.77
C ILE A 33 -12.94 5.60 13.25
N SER A 34 -11.82 5.60 13.96
CA SER A 34 -11.75 5.92 15.37
C SER A 34 -12.29 7.32 15.65
N ALA A 35 -11.86 8.32 14.89
CA ALA A 35 -12.32 9.70 15.03
C ALA A 35 -13.84 9.82 14.83
N SER A 36 -14.40 9.09 13.85
CA SER A 36 -15.87 9.08 13.61
C SER A 36 -16.68 8.41 14.73
N LEU A 37 -16.02 7.64 15.59
CA LEU A 37 -16.60 6.99 16.77
C LEU A 37 -16.31 7.75 18.09
N GLY A 38 -15.63 8.90 18.03
CA GLY A 38 -15.20 9.65 19.20
C GLY A 38 -14.09 8.95 19.98
N LEU A 39 -13.26 8.15 19.29
CA LEU A 39 -12.11 7.47 19.85
C LEU A 39 -10.83 8.21 19.43
N PHE A 40 -10.07 8.69 20.41
CA PHE A 40 -8.86 9.49 20.16
C PHE A 40 -7.62 8.84 20.76
N PRO A 41 -6.49 8.81 20.03
CA PRO A 41 -5.26 8.25 20.53
C PRO A 41 -4.50 9.29 21.35
N GLN A 42 -3.79 8.81 22.35
CA GLN A 42 -2.80 9.57 23.10
C GLN A 42 -1.51 8.75 23.25
N VAL A 43 -0.40 9.35 22.88
CA VAL A 43 0.91 8.74 23.13
C VAL A 43 1.21 8.83 24.63
N VAL A 44 1.26 7.67 25.28
CA VAL A 44 1.59 7.59 26.71
C VAL A 44 3.08 7.76 26.91
N PHE A 45 3.88 7.06 26.10
CA PHE A 45 5.31 7.27 26.00
C PHE A 45 5.85 6.83 24.62
N ALA A 46 7.01 7.36 24.25
CA ALA A 46 7.87 6.85 23.19
C ALA A 46 9.31 7.04 23.65
N LYS A 47 9.93 5.96 24.12
CA LYS A 47 11.26 5.97 24.74
C LYS A 47 12.25 5.20 23.89
N ARG A 48 13.49 5.68 23.84
CA ARG A 48 14.62 4.94 23.30
C ARG A 48 14.95 3.79 24.26
N LEU A 49 15.21 2.63 23.69
CA LEU A 49 15.71 1.49 24.45
C LEU A 49 17.25 1.59 24.50
N ASP A 50 17.79 1.35 25.70
CA ASP A 50 19.24 1.29 25.88
C ASP A 50 19.73 -0.09 25.45
N ARG A 51 20.24 -0.18 24.22
CA ARG A 51 20.77 -1.39 23.60
C ARG A 51 22.06 -1.07 22.87
N GLU A 52 23.03 -1.94 23.05
CA GLU A 52 24.33 -1.81 22.41
C GLU A 52 24.18 -1.99 20.87
N ASP A 53 24.78 -1.09 20.08
CA ASP A 53 24.75 -1.09 18.61
C ASP A 53 23.35 -1.18 17.98
N GLU A 54 22.31 -0.69 18.66
CA GLU A 54 20.95 -0.69 18.17
C GLU A 54 20.24 0.65 18.46
N ILE A 55 19.62 1.21 17.45
CA ILE A 55 18.64 2.31 17.61
C ILE A 55 17.26 1.68 17.64
N ALA A 56 16.67 1.62 18.83
CA ALA A 56 15.35 1.04 19.04
C ALA A 56 14.48 1.96 19.89
N TYR A 57 13.21 2.04 19.51
CA TYR A 57 12.19 2.80 20.22
C TYR A 57 11.01 1.90 20.57
N GLU A 58 10.56 2.01 21.80
CA GLU A 58 9.31 1.45 22.28
C GLU A 58 8.30 2.56 22.51
N ALA A 59 7.08 2.37 22.04
CA ALA A 59 5.99 3.31 22.24
C ALA A 59 4.76 2.61 22.82
N LYS A 60 4.02 3.35 23.64
CA LYS A 60 2.70 2.99 24.14
C LYS A 60 1.71 4.06 23.75
N VAL A 61 0.60 3.64 23.16
CA VAL A 61 -0.52 4.50 22.83
C VAL A 61 -1.77 3.98 23.52
N ALA A 62 -2.53 4.88 24.13
CA ALA A 62 -3.84 4.60 24.69
C ALA A 62 -4.92 5.26 23.83
N VAL A 63 -6.05 4.60 23.67
CA VAL A 63 -7.23 5.10 22.98
C VAL A 63 -8.28 5.47 24.01
N TYR A 64 -8.74 6.70 23.95
CA TYR A 64 -9.68 7.30 24.88
C TYR A 64 -11.05 7.54 24.25
N ARG A 65 -12.08 7.42 25.06
CA ARG A 65 -13.43 7.93 24.78
C ARG A 65 -13.98 8.55 26.06
N ASN A 66 -14.38 9.83 26.01
CA ASN A 66 -14.91 10.55 27.18
C ASN A 66 -14.00 10.37 28.43
N ASP A 67 -12.71 10.64 28.28
CA ASP A 67 -11.68 10.53 29.33
C ASP A 67 -11.44 9.12 29.91
N GLN A 68 -12.08 8.10 29.35
CA GLN A 68 -11.83 6.69 29.71
C GLN A 68 -10.92 6.03 28.70
N ILE A 69 -9.97 5.25 29.20
CA ILE A 69 -9.12 4.38 28.38
C ILE A 69 -9.96 3.18 27.91
N ILE A 70 -10.14 3.06 26.60
CA ILE A 70 -10.85 1.96 25.97
C ILE A 70 -9.90 0.81 25.61
N ALA A 71 -8.69 1.15 25.17
CA ALA A 71 -7.65 0.19 24.81
C ALA A 71 -6.28 0.83 24.86
N SER A 72 -5.23 0.00 24.91
CA SER A 72 -3.87 0.46 24.71
C SER A 72 -3.07 -0.55 23.89
N GLY A 73 -2.06 -0.06 23.18
CA GLY A 73 -1.15 -0.88 22.39
C GLY A 73 0.30 -0.47 22.63
N GLU A 74 1.18 -1.45 22.61
CA GLU A 74 2.61 -1.24 22.70
C GLU A 74 3.30 -1.84 21.48
N ALA A 75 4.30 -1.15 20.97
CA ALA A 75 5.09 -1.62 19.84
C ALA A 75 6.50 -1.06 19.90
N MET A 76 7.39 -1.79 19.25
CA MET A 76 8.78 -1.42 19.07
C MET A 76 9.10 -1.28 17.59
N CYS A 77 10.10 -0.44 17.27
CA CYS A 77 10.77 -0.38 16.00
C CYS A 77 12.27 -0.23 16.20
N SER A 78 13.06 -0.86 15.36
CA SER A 78 14.51 -0.90 15.51
C SER A 78 15.22 -0.85 14.15
N ASN A 79 16.43 -0.27 14.11
CA ASN A 79 17.31 -0.32 12.95
C ASN A 79 17.89 -1.72 12.66
N LYS A 80 17.67 -2.71 13.52
CA LYS A 80 17.98 -4.12 13.23
C LYS A 80 16.92 -4.75 12.32
N GLU A 81 15.76 -4.14 12.17
CA GLU A 81 14.81 -4.54 11.15
C GLU A 81 15.33 -4.10 9.77
N LEU A 82 15.35 -5.01 8.81
CA LEU A 82 15.94 -4.81 7.48
C LEU A 82 15.49 -3.51 6.78
N ARG A 83 14.21 -3.18 6.93
CA ARG A 83 13.63 -1.95 6.37
C ARG A 83 14.16 -0.66 7.02
N TRP A 84 14.63 -0.74 8.26
CA TRP A 84 14.98 0.42 9.07
C TRP A 84 16.49 0.56 9.30
N GLN A 85 17.32 -0.29 8.67
CA GLN A 85 18.78 -0.31 8.87
C GLN A 85 19.46 1.02 8.56
N ASN A 86 19.00 1.71 7.54
CA ASN A 86 19.55 3.00 7.09
C ASN A 86 18.58 4.17 7.34
N ALA A 87 17.59 3.98 8.21
CA ALA A 87 16.61 5.01 8.49
C ALA A 87 17.11 5.96 9.59
N ASP A 88 16.73 7.23 9.48
CA ASP A 88 16.98 8.21 10.51
C ASP A 88 16.29 7.82 11.83
N GLU A 89 16.89 8.17 12.95
CA GLU A 89 16.38 7.83 14.29
C GLU A 89 14.95 8.32 14.51
N TYR A 90 14.61 9.52 14.01
CA TYR A 90 13.24 10.05 14.12
C TYR A 90 12.21 9.17 13.40
N ALA A 91 12.57 8.56 12.28
CA ALA A 91 11.69 7.68 11.53
C ALA A 91 11.40 6.38 12.29
N ILE A 92 12.41 5.81 12.95
CA ILE A 92 12.28 4.64 13.84
C ILE A 92 11.35 4.95 15.01
N LYS A 93 11.53 6.11 15.66
CA LYS A 93 10.65 6.58 16.73
C LYS A 93 9.21 6.75 16.22
N SER A 94 9.02 7.41 15.09
CA SER A 94 7.70 7.62 14.50
C SER A 94 7.00 6.31 14.16
N MET A 95 7.74 5.34 13.62
CA MET A 95 7.18 4.03 13.30
C MET A 95 6.79 3.24 14.55
N SER A 96 7.53 3.33 15.65
CA SER A 96 7.13 2.69 16.92
C SER A 96 5.78 3.21 17.41
N ILE A 97 5.55 4.54 17.31
CA ILE A 97 4.27 5.18 17.65
C ILE A 97 3.15 4.71 16.71
N THR A 98 3.42 4.68 15.40
CA THR A 98 2.44 4.25 14.39
C THR A 98 1.98 2.80 14.62
N ARG A 99 2.92 1.90 14.87
CA ARG A 99 2.62 0.49 15.21
C ARG A 99 1.85 0.35 16.51
N ALA A 100 2.23 1.11 17.55
CA ALA A 100 1.51 1.11 18.83
C ALA A 100 0.07 1.63 18.67
N SER A 101 -0.12 2.67 17.85
CA SER A 101 -1.45 3.19 17.51
C SER A 101 -2.31 2.16 16.79
N GLY A 102 -1.76 1.49 15.78
CA GLY A 102 -2.46 0.43 15.06
C GLY A 102 -2.93 -0.70 15.99
N LYS A 103 -2.07 -1.13 16.92
CA LYS A 103 -2.42 -2.15 17.94
C LYS A 103 -3.52 -1.67 18.88
N ALA A 104 -3.43 -0.42 19.35
CA ALA A 104 -4.42 0.16 20.25
C ALA A 104 -5.81 0.24 19.59
N TYR A 105 -5.87 0.66 18.33
CA TYR A 105 -7.12 0.74 17.57
C TYR A 105 -7.69 -0.63 17.22
N ARG A 106 -6.84 -1.60 16.88
CA ARG A 106 -7.26 -2.95 16.52
C ARG A 106 -8.11 -3.61 17.61
N ILE A 107 -7.76 -3.42 18.88
CA ILE A 107 -8.44 -4.07 19.99
C ILE A 107 -9.94 -3.80 19.97
N PRO A 108 -10.43 -2.54 19.96
CA PRO A 108 -11.86 -2.25 19.95
C PRO A 108 -12.51 -2.29 18.55
N LEU A 109 -11.74 -2.27 17.44
CA LEU A 109 -12.29 -2.01 16.11
C LEU A 109 -12.03 -3.13 15.09
N SER A 110 -11.34 -4.21 15.46
CA SER A 110 -11.00 -5.31 14.53
C SER A 110 -12.23 -5.88 13.81
N PHE A 111 -13.37 -5.93 14.50
CA PHE A 111 -14.63 -6.42 13.91
C PHE A 111 -15.09 -5.54 12.74
N LEU A 112 -14.86 -4.24 12.78
CA LEU A 112 -15.22 -3.33 11.67
C LEU A 112 -14.34 -3.57 10.43
N ALA A 113 -13.05 -3.86 10.62
CA ALA A 113 -12.16 -4.22 9.53
C ALA A 113 -12.66 -5.51 8.83
N VAL A 114 -12.96 -6.54 9.60
CA VAL A 114 -13.49 -7.81 9.09
C VAL A 114 -14.83 -7.62 8.37
N MET A 115 -15.76 -6.83 8.94
CA MET A 115 -17.03 -6.51 8.29
C MET A 115 -16.88 -5.70 7.00
N ALA A 116 -15.79 -4.95 6.86
CA ALA A 116 -15.43 -4.22 5.64
C ALA A 116 -14.66 -5.08 4.62
N GLY A 117 -14.47 -6.39 4.88
CA GLY A 117 -13.70 -7.28 3.99
C GLY A 117 -12.18 -7.08 4.07
N LEU A 118 -11.69 -6.48 5.17
CA LEU A 118 -10.27 -6.24 5.40
C LEU A 118 -9.71 -7.22 6.43
N GLU A 119 -8.41 -7.39 6.41
CA GLU A 119 -7.71 -8.11 7.48
C GLU A 119 -7.77 -7.29 8.78
N ALA A 120 -7.89 -8.00 9.91
CA ALA A 120 -7.98 -7.35 11.23
C ALA A 120 -6.63 -6.76 11.72
N THR A 121 -5.53 -7.13 11.07
CA THR A 121 -4.18 -6.68 11.44
C THR A 121 -3.84 -5.38 10.70
N PRO A 122 -3.34 -4.35 11.38
CA PRO A 122 -2.83 -3.15 10.73
C PRO A 122 -1.68 -3.47 9.77
N ALA A 123 -1.64 -2.76 8.64
CA ALA A 123 -0.62 -2.96 7.61
C ALA A 123 0.82 -2.76 8.14
N GLU A 124 0.96 -1.88 9.12
CA GLU A 124 2.24 -1.53 9.75
C GLU A 124 2.81 -2.64 10.66
N GLU A 125 1.96 -3.57 11.11
CA GLU A 125 2.37 -4.75 11.87
C GLU A 125 2.85 -5.89 10.96
N MET A 126 2.49 -5.84 9.67
CA MET A 126 2.93 -6.85 8.73
C MET A 126 4.42 -6.67 8.46
N VAL A 127 5.19 -7.69 8.81
CA VAL A 127 6.60 -7.77 8.42
C VAL A 127 6.61 -7.88 6.89
N ARG A 128 6.96 -6.79 6.24
CA ARG A 128 7.30 -6.83 4.83
C ARG A 128 8.72 -7.35 4.80
N ASP A 129 8.83 -8.66 4.66
CA ASP A 129 10.09 -9.31 4.41
C ASP A 129 10.74 -8.58 3.25
N ASN A 130 11.81 -7.83 3.54
CA ASN A 130 12.70 -7.16 2.60
C ASN A 130 12.09 -6.04 1.72
N PRO A 131 12.57 -4.77 1.79
CA PRO A 131 12.28 -3.76 0.77
C PRO A 131 12.74 -4.21 -0.64
N ALA A 132 13.74 -5.07 -0.76
CA ALA A 132 14.09 -5.77 -2.01
C ALA A 132 13.00 -6.74 -2.47
N SER A 133 12.08 -7.20 -1.61
CA SER A 133 10.92 -7.99 -2.03
C SER A 133 9.69 -7.13 -2.38
N GLN A 134 9.78 -5.80 -2.29
CA GLN A 134 8.83 -4.90 -2.98
C GLN A 134 9.29 -4.55 -4.39
N GLU A 135 10.59 -4.65 -4.67
CA GLU A 135 11.13 -4.66 -6.03
C GLU A 135 11.22 -6.09 -6.59
N HIS A 136 11.14 -7.11 -5.72
CA HIS A 136 11.09 -8.54 -6.05
C HIS A 136 10.07 -9.30 -5.15
N ALA A 137 8.81 -8.88 -5.01
CA ALA A 137 7.78 -9.85 -5.34
C ALA A 137 8.22 -10.27 -6.74
N GLN A 138 8.58 -11.53 -6.96
CA GLN A 138 8.71 -12.06 -8.31
C GLN A 138 7.41 -11.66 -8.99
N GLU A 139 7.41 -10.44 -9.53
CA GLU A 139 6.40 -10.01 -10.44
C GLU A 139 6.62 -10.97 -11.57
N ASP A 140 5.66 -11.83 -11.81
CA ASP A 140 5.71 -12.77 -12.93
C ASP A 140 6.26 -12.00 -14.13
N PRO A 141 7.24 -12.51 -14.83
CA PRO A 141 7.73 -11.87 -16.04
C PRO A 141 6.55 -11.60 -16.97
N ALA A 142 6.60 -10.51 -17.71
CA ALA A 142 5.56 -10.18 -18.66
C ALA A 142 5.28 -11.39 -19.54
N THR A 143 4.02 -11.66 -19.76
CA THR A 143 3.63 -12.80 -20.64
C THR A 143 4.07 -12.54 -22.08
N ASP A 144 4.33 -13.59 -22.84
CA ASP A 144 4.68 -13.49 -24.27
C ASP A 144 3.66 -12.64 -25.05
N LYS A 145 2.38 -12.71 -24.69
CA LYS A 145 1.32 -11.89 -25.28
C LYS A 145 1.49 -10.38 -24.98
N GLN A 146 1.91 -10.04 -23.77
CA GLN A 146 2.20 -8.65 -23.39
C GLN A 146 3.45 -8.15 -24.12
N ILE A 147 4.52 -8.95 -24.13
CA ILE A 147 5.78 -8.61 -24.80
C ILE A 147 5.55 -8.40 -26.29
N ASN A 148 4.86 -9.31 -26.96
CA ASN A 148 4.56 -9.21 -28.39
C ASN A 148 3.72 -7.97 -28.70
N LYS A 149 2.68 -7.68 -27.89
CA LYS A 149 1.82 -6.50 -28.06
C LYS A 149 2.58 -5.19 -27.88
N LEU A 150 3.52 -5.12 -26.93
CA LEU A 150 4.39 -3.97 -26.72
C LEU A 150 5.48 -3.87 -27.80
N GLY A 151 5.95 -5.01 -28.33
CA GLY A 151 6.84 -5.06 -29.50
C GLY A 151 6.16 -4.52 -30.76
N ASP A 152 4.92 -4.95 -31.04
CA ASP A 152 4.14 -4.44 -32.17
C ASP A 152 3.90 -2.93 -32.05
N LEU A 153 3.74 -2.43 -30.82
CA LEU A 153 3.56 -1.01 -30.55
C LEU A 153 4.77 -0.16 -30.96
N LEU A 154 5.99 -0.69 -30.91
CA LEU A 154 7.20 0.03 -31.36
C LEU A 154 7.14 0.43 -32.85
N SER A 155 6.32 -0.25 -33.64
CA SER A 155 6.12 0.04 -35.07
C SER A 155 4.94 0.94 -35.34
N ASP A 156 4.28 1.48 -34.30
CA ASP A 156 3.11 2.37 -34.46
C ASP A 156 3.57 3.82 -34.70
N ASP A 157 3.19 4.38 -35.85
CA ASP A 157 3.56 5.73 -36.31
C ASP A 157 3.06 6.85 -35.38
N ARG A 158 2.17 6.53 -34.46
CA ARG A 158 1.61 7.49 -33.49
C ARG A 158 2.49 7.68 -32.26
N LEU A 159 3.52 6.84 -32.08
CA LEU A 159 4.47 7.02 -30.98
C LEU A 159 5.45 8.15 -31.29
N THR A 160 5.75 8.92 -30.27
CA THR A 160 6.86 9.88 -30.35
C THR A 160 8.20 9.16 -30.23
N TYR A 161 9.25 9.76 -30.72
CA TYR A 161 10.62 9.22 -30.61
C TYR A 161 11.02 8.94 -29.16
N GLU A 162 10.63 9.80 -28.23
CA GLU A 162 10.90 9.59 -26.79
C GLU A 162 10.16 8.37 -26.23
N GLU A 163 8.90 8.17 -26.62
CA GLU A 163 8.11 7.02 -26.20
C GLU A 163 8.67 5.72 -26.76
N GLN A 164 9.07 5.72 -28.05
CA GLN A 164 9.72 4.56 -28.65
C GLN A 164 11.02 4.20 -27.92
N THR A 165 11.86 5.19 -27.61
CA THR A 165 13.15 4.98 -26.91
C THR A 165 12.91 4.40 -25.50
N LYS A 166 11.94 4.96 -24.75
CA LYS A 166 11.60 4.48 -23.40
C LYS A 166 11.03 3.05 -23.43
N LEU A 167 10.15 2.77 -24.39
CA LEU A 167 9.55 1.45 -24.55
C LEU A 167 10.59 0.40 -24.95
N MET A 168 11.48 0.73 -25.88
CA MET A 168 12.59 -0.15 -26.28
C MET A 168 13.51 -0.45 -25.11
N GLY A 169 13.91 0.54 -24.34
CA GLY A 169 14.73 0.37 -23.13
C GLY A 169 14.04 -0.53 -22.09
N ALA A 170 12.74 -0.35 -21.87
CA ALA A 170 11.98 -1.18 -20.95
C ALA A 170 11.91 -2.65 -21.41
N LEU A 171 11.70 -2.90 -22.70
CA LEU A 171 11.68 -4.26 -23.27
C LEU A 171 13.05 -4.94 -23.16
N GLN A 172 14.16 -4.20 -23.35
CA GLN A 172 15.53 -4.75 -23.24
C GLN A 172 15.92 -5.10 -21.80
N GLN A 173 15.45 -4.35 -20.82
CA GLN A 173 15.71 -4.60 -19.39
C GLN A 173 14.88 -5.76 -18.82
N GLY A 174 13.88 -6.23 -19.54
CA GLY A 174 12.90 -7.19 -19.08
C GLY A 174 11.76 -6.51 -18.34
N LEU A 175 10.54 -6.86 -18.69
CA LEU A 175 9.31 -6.32 -18.09
C LEU A 175 8.69 -7.35 -17.16
N THR A 176 8.18 -6.85 -16.05
CA THR A 176 7.25 -7.58 -15.20
C THR A 176 5.83 -7.47 -15.74
N LYS A 177 4.97 -8.41 -15.39
CA LYS A 177 3.56 -8.46 -15.82
C LYS A 177 2.80 -7.18 -15.43
N SER A 178 3.07 -6.64 -14.24
CA SER A 178 2.48 -5.40 -13.73
C SER A 178 2.95 -4.21 -14.56
N ARG A 179 4.26 -4.09 -14.78
CA ARG A 179 4.84 -2.99 -15.55
C ARG A 179 4.40 -3.02 -17.02
N ALA A 180 4.30 -4.20 -17.60
CA ALA A 180 3.75 -4.36 -18.95
C ALA A 180 2.29 -3.92 -19.02
N SER A 181 1.47 -4.23 -18.00
CA SER A 181 0.08 -3.81 -17.92
C SER A 181 -0.05 -2.29 -17.77
N GLU A 182 0.77 -1.64 -16.94
CA GLU A 182 0.79 -0.18 -16.82
C GLU A 182 1.11 0.50 -18.15
N ILE A 183 2.14 0.04 -18.85
CA ILE A 183 2.52 0.58 -20.16
C ILE A 183 1.37 0.38 -21.16
N MET A 184 0.72 -0.78 -21.16
CA MET A 184 -0.42 -1.03 -22.02
C MET A 184 -1.61 -0.12 -21.70
N SER A 185 -1.92 0.09 -20.41
CA SER A 185 -2.97 1.01 -19.97
C SER A 185 -2.68 2.46 -20.39
N TYR A 186 -1.44 2.90 -20.28
CA TYR A 186 -1.02 4.23 -20.72
C TYR A 186 -1.29 4.44 -22.22
N PHE A 187 -0.93 3.49 -23.09
CA PHE A 187 -1.05 3.63 -24.52
C PHE A 187 -2.46 3.31 -25.06
N PHE A 188 -3.12 2.27 -24.51
CA PHE A 188 -4.39 1.75 -25.03
C PHE A 188 -5.61 2.11 -24.18
N GLY A 189 -5.41 2.61 -22.95
CA GLY A 189 -6.46 2.83 -21.96
C GLY A 189 -6.74 1.59 -21.11
N GLU A 190 -7.55 1.78 -20.08
CA GLU A 190 -7.95 0.72 -19.16
C GLU A 190 -9.22 0.04 -19.61
N SER A 191 -9.28 -1.28 -19.43
CA SER A 191 -10.47 -2.09 -19.64
C SER A 191 -10.65 -3.02 -18.45
N ILE A 192 -11.87 -3.15 -17.97
CA ILE A 192 -12.25 -4.09 -16.92
C ILE A 192 -13.13 -5.20 -17.49
N ARG A 193 -13.21 -6.32 -16.78
CA ARG A 193 -14.07 -7.43 -17.18
C ARG A 193 -15.35 -7.38 -16.35
N GLU A 194 -16.46 -7.03 -17.02
CA GLU A 194 -17.81 -7.07 -16.44
C GLU A 194 -18.63 -8.13 -17.19
N ASP A 195 -19.32 -9.00 -16.45
CA ASP A 195 -20.19 -10.07 -17.00
C ASP A 195 -19.56 -10.92 -18.12
N GLY A 196 -18.24 -11.15 -18.00
CA GLY A 196 -17.48 -11.95 -18.97
C GLY A 196 -17.01 -11.18 -20.22
N GLN A 197 -17.41 -9.94 -20.41
CA GLN A 197 -16.98 -9.08 -21.51
C GLN A 197 -15.99 -8.00 -21.05
N TRP A 198 -15.09 -7.57 -21.96
CA TRP A 198 -14.17 -6.48 -21.73
C TRP A 198 -14.84 -5.13 -22.01
N VAL A 199 -15.00 -4.31 -20.97
CA VAL A 199 -15.55 -2.95 -21.05
C VAL A 199 -14.42 -1.95 -20.89
N ARG A 200 -14.31 -0.99 -21.82
CA ARG A 200 -13.32 0.08 -21.74
C ARG A 200 -13.75 1.10 -20.67
N VAL A 201 -12.84 1.41 -19.75
CA VAL A 201 -13.06 2.34 -18.63
C VAL A 201 -12.41 3.70 -18.91
N SER A 202 -11.24 3.70 -19.56
CA SER A 202 -10.53 4.94 -19.92
C SER A 202 -9.88 4.84 -21.29
N ASP A 203 -9.66 6.00 -21.92
CA ASP A 203 -8.93 6.09 -23.17
C ASP A 203 -7.42 6.22 -22.94
N GLY A 204 -6.62 5.52 -23.74
CA GLY A 204 -5.17 5.66 -23.75
C GLY A 204 -4.69 6.77 -24.67
N VAL A 205 -3.41 7.12 -24.55
CA VAL A 205 -2.78 8.20 -25.33
C VAL A 205 -2.93 7.99 -26.84
N LEU A 206 -2.89 6.76 -27.34
CA LEU A 206 -3.03 6.46 -28.77
C LEU A 206 -4.46 6.58 -29.27
N THR A 207 -5.45 6.53 -28.39
CA THR A 207 -6.87 6.68 -28.79
C THR A 207 -7.16 8.12 -29.23
N SER A 208 -6.49 9.09 -28.62
CA SER A 208 -6.63 10.51 -28.95
C SER A 208 -5.77 10.98 -30.14
N ARG A 209 -4.78 10.19 -30.57
CA ARG A 209 -3.89 10.50 -31.69
C ARG A 209 -4.45 9.89 -32.97
N LYS A 210 -4.78 10.75 -33.94
CA LYS A 210 -5.18 10.30 -35.27
C LYS A 210 -3.97 9.70 -36.00
N LYS A 211 -4.21 8.65 -36.81
CA LYS A 211 -3.23 8.17 -37.79
C LYS A 211 -2.91 9.22 -38.80
#